data_d954f53038a722fc42c534f21f17ddd6
#
_entry.id   d954f53038a722fc42c534f21f17ddd6
#
_cell.length_a   1.000
_cell.length_b   1.000
_cell.length_c   1.000
_cell.angle_alpha   90.00
_cell.angle_beta   90.00
_cell.angle_gamma   90.00
#
_symmetry.space_group_name_H-M   'P 1'
#
loop_
_entity.id
_entity.type
_entity.pdbx_description
1 polymer ?
#
loop_
_entity_poly.entity_id
_entity_poly.type
_entity_poly.pdbx_seq_one_letter_code
_entity_poly.pdbx_strand_id
1 'polypeptide(L)'
;MKTLNNIGCALIGWDKNILKECGEASHRQFRKLISAICIMMILWGTIGYCFADRYINIESLVLKICIALMFMLIVLCVERVIILTVGKARLMTVMRVMLALCMAFLGACIFDQIIFQNDIQQTIHDRREDVIQETTAKRLMVFNSDIQRITHDLDSLSKSTITLGEELAKHPTIKSVNVSTIEQAIGVDENGNPKKVRNRSTEIVNIPNPLTGQLNANNEQIQLYQNQLEQLRQDKKEIAGKVTDEIHSRPVGFIEELEATLKVVSNSWISLVFYIVLFCFLTFLELFVLTIKMGDSKCDYDLIVENQLKLKKNLMDQTAQSMMVNIAV
;
A
#
# COMPACT_ATOMS: atom_id res chain seq x y z
N MET A 1 -26.78 16.56 39.99
CA MET A 1 -27.68 15.53 39.46
C MET A 1 -28.47 15.98 38.21
N LYS A 2 -29.11 17.16 38.18
CA LYS A 2 -29.91 17.59 36.99
C LYS A 2 -29.12 17.72 35.69
N THR A 3 -27.88 18.19 35.72
CA THR A 3 -26.99 18.31 34.54
C THR A 3 -26.54 16.94 34.02
N LEU A 4 -26.21 16.01 34.89
CA LEU A 4 -25.77 14.65 34.52
C LEU A 4 -26.90 13.89 33.83
N ASN A 5 -28.13 13.98 34.33
CA ASN A 5 -29.31 13.37 33.72
C ASN A 5 -29.59 14.01 32.32
N ASN A 6 -29.34 15.30 32.18
CA ASN A 6 -29.52 15.98 30.88
C ASN A 6 -28.55 15.49 29.81
N ILE A 7 -27.27 15.33 30.18
CA ILE A 7 -26.24 14.78 29.30
C ILE A 7 -26.55 13.32 28.98
N GLY A 8 -26.94 12.51 29.97
CA GLY A 8 -27.31 11.11 29.75
C GLY A 8 -28.51 10.94 28.82
N CYS A 9 -29.56 11.76 28.96
CA CYS A 9 -30.70 11.75 28.05
C CYS A 9 -30.28 12.15 26.60
N ALA A 10 -29.37 13.11 26.46
CA ALA A 10 -28.82 13.49 25.16
C ALA A 10 -28.00 12.37 24.53
N LEU A 11 -27.20 11.63 25.31
CA LEU A 11 -26.41 10.49 24.85
C LEU A 11 -27.31 9.33 24.36
N ILE A 12 -28.28 8.91 25.17
CA ILE A 12 -29.17 7.77 24.86
C ILE A 12 -30.28 8.16 23.85
N GLY A 13 -30.68 9.45 23.85
CA GLY A 13 -31.80 9.94 23.03
C GLY A 13 -33.17 9.79 23.71
N TRP A 14 -33.22 9.58 25.04
CA TRP A 14 -34.47 9.54 25.79
C TRP A 14 -35.01 10.93 26.09
N ASP A 15 -36.35 11.08 26.07
CA ASP A 15 -36.99 12.33 26.44
C ASP A 15 -36.99 12.52 27.97
N LYS A 16 -36.53 13.72 28.38
CA LYS A 16 -36.37 14.07 29.79
C LYS A 16 -37.71 14.13 30.56
N ASN A 17 -38.79 14.53 29.85
CA ASN A 17 -40.07 14.71 30.47
C ASN A 17 -40.71 13.33 30.78
N ILE A 18 -40.62 12.42 29.79
CA ILE A 18 -41.09 11.03 29.99
C ILE A 18 -40.29 10.36 31.08
N LEU A 19 -38.96 10.53 31.12
CA LEU A 19 -38.12 9.90 32.14
C LEU A 19 -38.47 10.39 33.58
N LYS A 20 -38.91 11.64 33.74
CA LYS A 20 -39.31 12.16 35.06
C LYS A 20 -40.62 11.54 35.61
N GLU A 21 -41.49 11.07 34.72
CA GLU A 21 -42.75 10.45 35.06
C GLU A 21 -42.58 8.94 35.31
N CYS A 22 -41.41 8.38 34.96
CA CYS A 22 -41.15 6.97 35.12
C CYS A 22 -40.69 6.59 36.54
N GLY A 23 -40.94 5.33 36.90
CA GLY A 23 -40.51 4.74 38.18
C GLY A 23 -39.02 4.43 38.23
N GLU A 24 -38.59 3.91 39.40
CA GLU A 24 -37.17 3.59 39.68
C GLU A 24 -36.61 2.50 38.75
N ALA A 25 -37.46 1.60 38.21
CA ALA A 25 -37.03 0.58 37.26
C ALA A 25 -36.44 1.21 35.99
N SER A 26 -37.13 2.23 35.44
CA SER A 26 -36.65 2.99 34.27
C SER A 26 -35.37 3.78 34.56
N HIS A 27 -35.26 4.35 35.75
CA HIS A 27 -34.05 5.06 36.15
C HIS A 27 -32.85 4.11 36.33
N ARG A 28 -33.05 2.87 36.77
CA ARG A 28 -31.99 1.84 36.85
C ARG A 28 -31.54 1.44 35.46
N GLN A 29 -32.47 1.18 34.56
CA GLN A 29 -32.17 0.82 33.18
C GLN A 29 -31.42 1.97 32.46
N PHE A 30 -31.86 3.21 32.63
CA PHE A 30 -31.19 4.40 32.15
C PHE A 30 -29.72 4.49 32.59
N ARG A 31 -29.44 4.26 33.90
CA ARG A 31 -28.08 4.25 34.46
C ARG A 31 -27.22 3.12 33.88
N LYS A 32 -27.78 1.91 33.71
CA LYS A 32 -27.08 0.78 33.07
C LYS A 32 -26.69 1.11 31.62
N LEU A 33 -27.61 1.67 30.83
CA LEU A 33 -27.38 2.03 29.46
C LEU A 33 -26.30 3.14 29.29
N ILE A 34 -26.35 4.18 30.17
CA ILE A 34 -25.31 5.21 30.18
C ILE A 34 -23.95 4.60 30.47
N SER A 35 -23.85 3.74 31.50
CA SER A 35 -22.58 3.11 31.85
C SER A 35 -22.03 2.26 30.70
N ALA A 36 -22.90 1.51 30.00
CA ALA A 36 -22.51 0.69 28.89
C ALA A 36 -22.01 1.55 27.69
N ILE A 37 -22.72 2.62 27.35
CA ILE A 37 -22.29 3.56 26.30
C ILE A 37 -20.96 4.22 26.66
N CYS A 38 -20.77 4.65 27.92
CA CYS A 38 -19.51 5.25 28.36
C CYS A 38 -18.33 4.27 28.20
N ILE A 39 -18.51 2.99 28.54
CA ILE A 39 -17.49 1.95 28.33
C ILE A 39 -17.14 1.85 26.85
N MET A 40 -18.15 1.77 25.98
CA MET A 40 -17.94 1.69 24.53
C MET A 40 -17.25 2.93 23.96
N MET A 41 -17.61 4.12 24.41
CA MET A 41 -16.97 5.37 23.99
C MET A 41 -15.49 5.39 24.41
N ILE A 42 -15.15 4.99 25.62
CA ILE A 42 -13.76 4.94 26.09
C ILE A 42 -12.98 3.92 25.27
N LEU A 43 -13.52 2.73 25.06
CA LEU A 43 -12.89 1.69 24.26
C LEU A 43 -12.56 2.17 22.84
N TRP A 44 -13.55 2.68 22.12
CA TRP A 44 -13.37 3.14 20.76
C TRP A 44 -12.60 4.44 20.63
N GLY A 45 -12.65 5.29 21.63
CA GLY A 45 -11.76 6.46 21.73
C GLY A 45 -10.30 6.06 21.83
N THR A 46 -10.01 5.03 22.66
CA THR A 46 -8.65 4.47 22.78
C THR A 46 -8.20 3.83 21.46
N ILE A 47 -9.07 2.99 20.84
CA ILE A 47 -8.78 2.37 19.54
C ILE A 47 -8.50 3.45 18.48
N GLY A 48 -9.34 4.49 18.38
CA GLY A 48 -9.18 5.59 17.44
C GLY A 48 -7.90 6.39 17.65
N TYR A 49 -7.51 6.63 18.90
CA TYR A 49 -6.24 7.26 19.23
C TYR A 49 -5.04 6.40 18.79
N CYS A 50 -5.05 5.13 19.14
CA CYS A 50 -3.99 4.19 18.76
C CYS A 50 -3.88 4.02 17.24
N PHE A 51 -5.02 3.98 16.54
CA PHE A 51 -5.07 3.93 15.10
C PHE A 51 -4.45 5.18 14.45
N ALA A 52 -4.77 6.37 14.96
CA ALA A 52 -4.21 7.63 14.48
C ALA A 52 -2.71 7.73 14.73
N ASP A 53 -2.25 7.28 15.88
CA ASP A 53 -0.84 7.31 16.27
C ASP A 53 0.01 6.38 15.39
N ARG A 54 -0.48 5.16 15.17
CA ARG A 54 0.30 4.11 14.54
C ARG A 54 0.23 4.09 13.01
N TYR A 55 -0.98 4.22 12.43
CA TYR A 55 -1.18 4.03 10.99
C TYR A 55 -1.20 5.30 10.18
N ILE A 56 -1.69 6.39 10.75
CA ILE A 56 -1.73 7.66 10.03
C ILE A 56 -0.43 8.43 10.26
N ASN A 57 0.38 8.01 11.25
CA ASN A 57 1.67 8.61 11.61
C ASN A 57 1.60 10.13 11.80
N ILE A 58 0.53 10.58 12.48
CA ILE A 58 0.27 12.00 12.71
C ILE A 58 1.11 12.47 13.88
N GLU A 59 1.98 13.45 13.68
CA GLU A 59 2.77 14.05 14.77
C GLU A 59 1.92 14.92 15.69
N SER A 60 0.86 15.56 15.17
CA SER A 60 0.01 16.48 15.91
C SER A 60 -0.91 15.77 16.91
N LEU A 61 -0.71 16.01 18.22
CA LEU A 61 -1.56 15.49 19.29
C LEU A 61 -3.04 15.89 19.10
N VAL A 62 -3.29 17.12 18.63
CA VAL A 62 -4.67 17.63 18.42
C VAL A 62 -5.39 16.78 17.38
N LEU A 63 -4.72 16.43 16.28
CA LEU A 63 -5.33 15.63 15.21
C LEU A 63 -5.60 14.19 15.66
N LYS A 64 -4.71 13.58 16.48
CA LYS A 64 -4.95 12.26 17.10
C LYS A 64 -6.21 12.29 17.97
N ILE A 65 -6.39 13.33 18.81
CA ILE A 65 -7.57 13.50 19.64
C ILE A 65 -8.82 13.70 18.77
N CYS A 66 -8.75 14.48 17.70
CA CYS A 66 -9.89 14.66 16.78
C CYS A 66 -10.34 13.34 16.15
N ILE A 67 -9.40 12.48 15.75
CA ILE A 67 -9.72 11.16 15.21
C ILE A 67 -10.35 10.26 16.28
N ALA A 68 -9.80 10.24 17.50
CA ALA A 68 -10.38 9.51 18.61
C ALA A 68 -11.82 9.97 18.90
N LEU A 69 -12.09 11.27 18.90
CA LEU A 69 -13.42 11.84 19.08
C LEU A 69 -14.38 11.44 17.94
N MET A 70 -13.88 11.39 16.71
CA MET A 70 -14.66 10.91 15.55
C MET A 70 -15.08 9.44 15.72
N PHE A 71 -14.18 8.57 16.15
CA PHE A 71 -14.49 7.16 16.45
C PHE A 71 -15.53 7.05 17.55
N MET A 72 -15.37 7.78 18.67
CA MET A 72 -16.35 7.83 19.76
C MET A 72 -17.74 8.27 19.27
N LEU A 73 -17.79 9.27 18.40
CA LEU A 73 -19.04 9.80 17.88
C LEU A 73 -19.74 8.80 16.95
N ILE A 74 -18.99 8.12 16.08
CA ILE A 74 -19.55 7.07 15.21
C ILE A 74 -20.20 5.97 16.05
N VAL A 75 -19.47 5.47 17.05
CA VAL A 75 -19.98 4.41 17.94
C VAL A 75 -21.19 4.87 18.72
N LEU A 76 -21.16 6.09 19.26
CA LEU A 76 -22.30 6.68 19.94
C LEU A 76 -23.55 6.74 19.05
N CYS A 77 -23.40 7.16 17.78
CA CYS A 77 -24.51 7.19 16.83
C CYS A 77 -25.09 5.79 16.57
N VAL A 78 -24.23 4.79 16.40
CA VAL A 78 -24.66 3.39 16.21
C VAL A 78 -25.42 2.87 17.41
N GLU A 79 -24.87 3.04 18.63
CA GLU A 79 -25.53 2.60 19.86
C GLU A 79 -26.85 3.30 20.08
N ARG A 80 -26.93 4.61 19.80
CA ARG A 80 -28.16 5.38 19.92
C ARG A 80 -29.27 4.87 19.00
N VAL A 81 -28.96 4.52 17.76
CA VAL A 81 -29.94 3.95 16.81
C VAL A 81 -30.53 2.65 17.38
N ILE A 82 -29.70 1.82 18.01
CA ILE A 82 -30.13 0.54 18.59
C ILE A 82 -31.00 0.76 19.80
N ILE A 83 -30.64 1.67 20.69
CA ILE A 83 -31.40 1.96 21.91
C ILE A 83 -32.77 2.56 21.56
N LEU A 84 -32.83 3.43 20.56
CA LEU A 84 -34.08 4.09 20.15
C LEU A 84 -35.01 3.18 19.35
N THR A 85 -34.53 2.02 18.88
CA THR A 85 -35.41 1.09 18.12
C THR A 85 -36.47 0.50 19.04
N VAL A 86 -37.74 0.79 18.71
CA VAL A 86 -38.92 0.27 19.43
C VAL A 86 -39.46 -0.95 18.67
N GLY A 87 -39.71 -2.05 19.39
CA GLY A 87 -40.32 -3.28 18.85
C GLY A 87 -39.31 -4.41 18.56
N LYS A 88 -39.87 -5.62 18.27
CA LYS A 88 -39.09 -6.83 17.99
C LYS A 88 -38.71 -6.90 16.51
N ALA A 89 -37.77 -6.10 16.07
CA ALA A 89 -37.24 -6.20 14.73
C ALA A 89 -36.09 -7.23 14.68
N ARG A 90 -36.41 -8.51 14.42
CA ARG A 90 -35.42 -9.59 14.31
C ARG A 90 -34.25 -9.23 13.36
N LEU A 91 -34.55 -8.57 12.26
CA LEU A 91 -33.54 -8.12 11.30
C LEU A 91 -32.54 -7.15 11.96
N MET A 92 -33.04 -6.19 12.75
CA MET A 92 -32.18 -5.23 13.48
C MET A 92 -31.24 -5.93 14.46
N THR A 93 -31.73 -6.95 15.16
CA THR A 93 -30.91 -7.73 16.08
C THR A 93 -29.81 -8.50 15.35
N VAL A 94 -30.13 -9.16 14.24
CA VAL A 94 -29.13 -9.87 13.43
C VAL A 94 -28.08 -8.92 12.91
N MET A 95 -28.49 -7.79 12.30
CA MET A 95 -27.56 -6.77 11.80
C MET A 95 -26.64 -6.23 12.90
N ARG A 96 -27.18 -6.05 14.12
CA ARG A 96 -26.37 -5.61 15.28
C ARG A 96 -25.33 -6.65 15.68
N VAL A 97 -25.71 -7.93 15.75
CA VAL A 97 -24.76 -9.00 16.09
C VAL A 97 -23.64 -9.07 15.04
N MET A 98 -23.98 -8.99 13.75
CA MET A 98 -22.98 -8.97 12.70
C MET A 98 -22.07 -7.76 12.81
N LEU A 99 -22.62 -6.57 13.07
CA LEU A 99 -21.82 -5.36 13.27
C LEU A 99 -20.90 -5.50 14.48
N ALA A 100 -21.41 -6.03 15.61
CA ALA A 100 -20.61 -6.27 16.82
C ALA A 100 -19.44 -7.20 16.56
N LEU A 101 -19.64 -8.29 15.80
CA LEU A 101 -18.56 -9.20 15.42
C LEU A 101 -17.50 -8.52 14.54
N CYS A 102 -17.93 -7.72 13.56
CA CYS A 102 -16.99 -6.96 12.72
C CYS A 102 -16.18 -5.95 13.53
N MET A 103 -16.86 -5.20 14.42
CA MET A 103 -16.20 -4.21 15.28
C MET A 103 -15.25 -4.87 16.28
N ALA A 104 -15.66 -5.97 16.91
CA ALA A 104 -14.80 -6.73 17.81
C ALA A 104 -13.56 -7.28 17.09
N PHE A 105 -13.72 -7.77 15.87
CA PHE A 105 -12.59 -8.24 15.06
C PHE A 105 -11.61 -7.11 14.74
N LEU A 106 -12.09 -5.96 14.25
CA LEU A 106 -11.26 -4.79 13.98
C LEU A 106 -10.54 -4.29 15.24
N GLY A 107 -11.27 -4.20 16.35
CA GLY A 107 -10.70 -3.82 17.64
C GLY A 107 -9.62 -4.78 18.11
N ALA A 108 -9.85 -6.09 18.03
CA ALA A 108 -8.87 -7.10 18.38
C ALA A 108 -7.61 -6.99 17.53
N CYS A 109 -7.74 -6.85 16.20
CA CYS A 109 -6.59 -6.66 15.31
C CYS A 109 -5.72 -5.47 15.72
N ILE A 110 -6.34 -4.34 16.07
CA ILE A 110 -5.60 -3.13 16.47
C ILE A 110 -4.92 -3.33 17.84
N PHE A 111 -5.60 -3.92 18.80
CA PHE A 111 -5.01 -4.20 20.12
C PHE A 111 -3.88 -5.22 20.06
N ASP A 112 -4.02 -6.29 19.28
CA ASP A 112 -2.99 -7.31 19.14
C ASP A 112 -1.72 -6.74 18.50
N GLN A 113 -1.86 -5.86 17.53
CA GLN A 113 -0.72 -5.17 16.93
C GLN A 113 0.03 -4.26 17.91
N ILE A 114 -0.67 -3.72 18.92
CA ILE A 114 -0.04 -2.95 19.99
C ILE A 114 0.66 -3.88 20.99
N ILE A 115 0.00 -4.95 21.38
CA ILE A 115 0.50 -5.86 22.42
C ILE A 115 1.70 -6.67 21.92
N PHE A 116 1.64 -7.17 20.67
CA PHE A 116 2.69 -7.95 20.03
C PHE A 116 3.65 -7.09 19.20
N GLN A 117 3.73 -5.79 19.47
CA GLN A 117 4.52 -4.85 18.65
C GLN A 117 5.96 -5.30 18.43
N ASN A 118 6.64 -5.77 19.48
CA ASN A 118 8.03 -6.20 19.38
C ASN A 118 8.18 -7.47 18.53
N ASP A 119 7.30 -8.44 18.72
CA ASP A 119 7.32 -9.71 17.98
C ASP A 119 6.96 -9.49 16.50
N ILE A 120 6.03 -8.56 16.24
CA ILE A 120 5.65 -8.14 14.89
C ILE A 120 6.83 -7.46 14.20
N GLN A 121 7.51 -6.52 14.87
CA GLN A 121 8.67 -5.85 14.31
C GLN A 121 9.80 -6.81 13.99
N GLN A 122 10.05 -7.78 14.87
CA GLN A 122 11.04 -8.82 14.62
C GLN A 122 10.63 -9.66 13.40
N THR A 123 9.38 -10.09 13.31
CA THR A 123 8.88 -10.88 12.17
C THR A 123 8.97 -10.11 10.85
N ILE A 124 8.71 -8.80 10.87
CA ILE A 124 8.86 -7.93 9.70
C ILE A 124 10.33 -7.78 9.33
N HIS A 125 11.22 -7.61 10.33
CA HIS A 125 12.66 -7.53 10.09
C HIS A 125 13.18 -8.81 9.43
N ASP A 126 12.86 -9.99 9.99
CA ASP A 126 13.27 -11.30 9.46
C ASP A 126 12.77 -11.48 8.01
N ARG A 127 11.51 -11.11 7.75
CA ARG A 127 10.94 -11.16 6.39
C ARG A 127 11.65 -10.22 5.42
N ARG A 128 11.99 -9.01 5.86
CA ARG A 128 12.73 -8.05 5.03
C ARG A 128 14.14 -8.54 4.73
N GLU A 129 14.80 -9.17 5.68
CA GLU A 129 16.09 -9.83 5.48
C GLU A 129 16.01 -10.92 4.40
N ASP A 130 14.98 -11.79 4.45
CA ASP A 130 14.74 -12.82 3.42
C ASP A 130 14.55 -12.18 2.03
N VAL A 131 13.75 -11.10 1.94
CA VAL A 131 13.52 -10.37 0.69
C VAL A 131 14.80 -9.69 0.19
N ILE A 132 15.63 -9.14 1.09
CA ILE A 132 16.94 -8.56 0.76
C ILE A 132 17.84 -9.63 0.14
N GLN A 133 17.94 -10.80 0.78
CA GLN A 133 18.77 -11.91 0.29
C GLN A 133 18.29 -12.38 -1.10
N GLU A 134 17.00 -12.61 -1.25
CA GLU A 134 16.42 -13.06 -2.53
C GLU A 134 16.61 -12.03 -3.65
N THR A 135 16.33 -10.75 -3.36
CA THR A 135 16.47 -9.67 -4.33
C THR A 135 17.91 -9.43 -4.71
N THR A 136 18.82 -9.47 -3.73
CA THR A 136 20.27 -9.36 -3.95
C THR A 136 20.77 -10.52 -4.80
N ALA A 137 20.37 -11.77 -4.52
CA ALA A 137 20.72 -12.94 -5.31
C ALA A 137 20.26 -12.82 -6.77
N LYS A 138 19.01 -12.39 -7.00
CA LYS A 138 18.46 -12.17 -8.34
C LYS A 138 19.25 -11.08 -9.11
N ARG A 139 19.52 -9.94 -8.47
CA ARG A 139 20.30 -8.85 -9.09
C ARG A 139 21.74 -9.29 -9.38
N LEU A 140 22.37 -10.05 -8.47
CA LEU A 140 23.71 -10.60 -8.68
C LEU A 140 23.79 -11.58 -9.86
N MET A 141 22.74 -12.38 -10.09
CA MET A 141 22.68 -13.25 -11.29
C MET A 141 22.68 -12.44 -12.60
N VAL A 142 21.92 -11.34 -12.67
CA VAL A 142 21.90 -10.45 -13.81
C VAL A 142 23.28 -9.83 -14.05
N PHE A 143 23.90 -9.28 -12.99
CA PHE A 143 25.26 -8.72 -13.12
C PHE A 143 26.30 -9.75 -13.56
N ASN A 144 26.23 -10.98 -13.04
CA ASN A 144 27.14 -12.06 -13.45
C ASN A 144 26.96 -12.39 -14.94
N SER A 145 25.71 -12.44 -15.42
CA SER A 145 25.42 -12.67 -16.84
C SER A 145 25.99 -11.57 -17.74
N ASP A 146 25.81 -10.31 -17.34
CA ASP A 146 26.34 -9.16 -18.10
C ASP A 146 27.86 -9.11 -18.10
N ILE A 147 28.49 -9.38 -16.94
CA ILE A 147 29.96 -9.48 -16.82
C ILE A 147 30.50 -10.59 -17.72
N GLN A 148 29.86 -11.77 -17.75
CA GLN A 148 30.26 -12.88 -18.60
C GLN A 148 30.17 -12.51 -20.08
N ARG A 149 29.06 -11.87 -20.49
CA ARG A 149 28.86 -11.42 -21.88
C ARG A 149 29.93 -10.45 -22.31
N ILE A 150 30.17 -9.37 -21.55
CA ILE A 150 31.20 -8.38 -21.87
C ILE A 150 32.60 -8.97 -21.86
N THR A 151 32.89 -9.89 -20.93
CA THR A 151 34.20 -10.58 -20.89
C THR A 151 34.39 -11.44 -22.14
N HIS A 152 33.37 -12.18 -22.58
CA HIS A 152 33.43 -12.96 -23.80
C HIS A 152 33.63 -12.08 -25.06
N ASP A 153 32.89 -10.96 -25.14
CA ASP A 153 33.01 -10.00 -26.23
C ASP A 153 34.43 -9.37 -26.27
N LEU A 154 34.96 -9.02 -25.12
CA LEU A 154 36.33 -8.49 -24.96
C LEU A 154 37.38 -9.51 -25.37
N ASP A 155 37.25 -10.78 -24.98
CA ASP A 155 38.16 -11.86 -25.38
C ASP A 155 38.11 -12.09 -26.91
N SER A 156 36.93 -12.09 -27.50
CA SER A 156 36.74 -12.23 -28.94
C SER A 156 37.37 -11.07 -29.69
N LEU A 157 37.12 -9.84 -29.24
CA LEU A 157 37.68 -8.63 -29.85
C LEU A 157 39.21 -8.56 -29.68
N SER A 158 39.73 -8.95 -28.53
CA SER A 158 41.19 -9.01 -28.28
C SER A 158 41.88 -10.01 -29.20
N LYS A 159 41.31 -11.21 -29.41
CA LYS A 159 41.84 -12.20 -30.37
C LYS A 159 41.85 -11.63 -31.80
N SER A 160 40.75 -11.00 -32.21
CA SER A 160 40.65 -10.36 -33.53
C SER A 160 41.71 -9.25 -33.69
N THR A 161 41.94 -8.47 -32.67
CA THR A 161 42.94 -7.37 -32.65
C THR A 161 44.36 -7.91 -32.76
N ILE A 162 44.67 -9.03 -32.12
CA ILE A 162 45.98 -9.69 -32.21
C ILE A 162 46.21 -10.19 -33.64
N THR A 163 45.23 -10.88 -34.26
CA THR A 163 45.34 -11.38 -35.63
C THR A 163 45.50 -10.23 -36.66
N LEU A 164 44.73 -9.17 -36.49
CA LEU A 164 44.86 -7.95 -37.31
C LEU A 164 46.23 -7.30 -37.14
N GLY A 165 46.78 -7.25 -35.91
CA GLY A 165 48.12 -6.74 -35.63
C GLY A 165 49.21 -7.56 -36.31
N GLU A 166 49.10 -8.90 -36.32
CA GLU A 166 50.03 -9.80 -37.00
C GLU A 166 49.97 -9.64 -38.52
N GLU A 167 48.79 -9.47 -39.12
CA GLU A 167 48.62 -9.20 -40.54
C GLU A 167 49.20 -7.84 -40.94
N LEU A 168 48.96 -6.82 -40.12
CA LEU A 168 49.50 -5.49 -40.35
C LEU A 168 51.04 -5.45 -40.24
N ALA A 169 51.63 -6.23 -39.32
CA ALA A 169 53.08 -6.37 -39.21
C ALA A 169 53.72 -7.01 -40.46
N LYS A 170 53.02 -7.97 -41.11
CA LYS A 170 53.48 -8.58 -42.36
C LYS A 170 53.30 -7.66 -43.57
N HIS A 171 52.25 -6.84 -43.57
CA HIS A 171 51.91 -5.97 -44.69
C HIS A 171 51.55 -4.55 -44.26
N PRO A 172 52.53 -3.72 -43.83
CA PRO A 172 52.28 -2.38 -43.27
C PRO A 172 51.76 -1.38 -44.31
N THR A 173 52.07 -1.59 -45.58
CA THR A 173 51.65 -0.74 -46.72
C THR A 173 51.06 -1.58 -47.83
N ILE A 174 50.07 -1.04 -48.52
CA ILE A 174 49.43 -1.66 -49.69
C ILE A 174 49.77 -0.82 -50.92
N LYS A 175 50.15 -1.53 -52.02
CA LYS A 175 50.39 -0.86 -53.35
C LYS A 175 49.03 -0.49 -53.94
N SER A 176 48.74 0.79 -54.02
CA SER A 176 47.58 1.32 -54.75
C SER A 176 48.04 1.80 -56.12
N VAL A 177 47.31 1.44 -57.15
CA VAL A 177 47.55 1.87 -58.49
C VAL A 177 46.69 3.11 -58.79
N ASN A 178 47.35 4.29 -58.87
CA ASN A 178 46.68 5.50 -59.24
C ASN A 178 46.79 5.70 -60.73
N VAL A 179 45.71 5.59 -61.47
CA VAL A 179 45.66 5.77 -62.91
C VAL A 179 45.21 7.18 -63.23
N SER A 180 46.14 8.08 -63.52
CA SER A 180 45.82 9.39 -63.97
C SER A 180 45.83 9.42 -65.50
N THR A 181 44.79 9.95 -66.11
CA THR A 181 44.69 10.18 -67.55
C THR A 181 44.86 11.67 -67.76
N ILE A 182 46.07 12.06 -68.34
CA ILE A 182 46.31 13.41 -68.63
C ILE A 182 46.08 13.58 -70.16
N GLU A 183 45.18 14.47 -70.55
CA GLU A 183 44.99 14.88 -71.97
C GLU A 183 45.96 16.01 -72.29
N GLN A 184 47.02 15.71 -73.07
CA GLN A 184 47.91 16.69 -73.56
C GLN A 184 47.59 17.00 -75.01
N ALA A 185 47.48 18.29 -75.36
CA ALA A 185 47.38 18.74 -76.71
C ALA A 185 48.77 18.74 -77.36
N ILE A 186 49.01 17.80 -78.29
CA ILE A 186 50.25 17.70 -79.04
C ILE A 186 49.97 18.11 -80.50
N GLY A 187 50.10 19.40 -80.80
CA GLY A 187 49.96 19.91 -82.16
C GLY A 187 48.53 20.16 -82.63
N VAL A 188 48.44 20.74 -83.85
CA VAL A 188 47.17 21.08 -84.49
C VAL A 188 47.04 20.19 -85.74
N ASP A 189 45.84 19.64 -85.97
CA ASP A 189 45.51 18.87 -87.18
C ASP A 189 45.50 19.80 -88.37
N GLU A 190 45.59 19.22 -89.61
CA GLU A 190 45.53 19.95 -90.90
C GLU A 190 44.28 20.86 -91.01
N ASN A 191 43.29 20.70 -90.16
CA ASN A 191 42.08 21.53 -90.06
C ASN A 191 42.08 22.54 -88.90
N GLY A 192 43.19 22.77 -88.18
CA GLY A 192 43.32 23.76 -87.12
C GLY A 192 42.79 23.37 -85.76
N ASN A 193 42.36 22.10 -85.52
CA ASN A 193 41.86 21.63 -84.25
C ASN A 193 42.99 21.01 -83.41
N PRO A 194 43.01 21.21 -82.06
CA PRO A 194 44.05 20.64 -81.18
C PRO A 194 43.91 19.10 -81.12
N LYS A 195 44.99 18.41 -81.61
CA LYS A 195 45.08 16.95 -81.49
C LYS A 195 45.37 16.55 -80.02
N LYS A 196 44.37 16.01 -79.33
CA LYS A 196 44.48 15.53 -77.91
C LYS A 196 44.98 14.08 -77.87
N VAL A 197 46.12 13.87 -77.24
CA VAL A 197 46.60 12.49 -76.96
C VAL A 197 46.35 12.23 -75.48
N ARG A 198 45.70 11.12 -75.22
CA ARG A 198 45.46 10.61 -73.83
C ARG A 198 46.67 9.80 -73.40
N ASN A 199 47.54 10.40 -72.58
CA ASN A 199 48.59 9.66 -71.90
C ASN A 199 48.03 9.09 -70.56
N ARG A 200 48.05 7.80 -70.48
CA ARG A 200 47.66 7.08 -69.25
C ARG A 200 48.92 6.84 -68.43
N SER A 201 49.07 7.61 -67.36
CA SER A 201 50.14 7.42 -66.39
C SER A 201 49.65 6.55 -65.28
N THR A 202 50.37 5.48 -65.06
CA THR A 202 50.08 4.53 -63.95
C THR A 202 51.15 4.72 -62.89
N GLU A 203 50.78 5.34 -61.78
CA GLU A 203 51.68 5.55 -60.65
C GLU A 203 51.32 4.57 -59.52
N ILE A 204 52.33 3.83 -59.10
CA ILE A 204 52.17 2.93 -57.97
C ILE A 204 52.55 3.73 -56.72
N VAL A 205 51.49 4.05 -55.86
CA VAL A 205 51.66 4.75 -54.60
C VAL A 205 51.50 3.75 -53.44
N ASN A 206 52.43 3.75 -52.54
CA ASN A 206 52.28 2.99 -51.28
C ASN A 206 51.38 3.75 -50.30
N ILE A 207 50.19 3.23 -50.00
CA ILE A 207 49.28 3.80 -49.04
C ILE A 207 49.34 2.98 -47.73
N PRO A 208 49.07 3.62 -46.57
CA PRO A 208 48.93 2.88 -45.30
C PRO A 208 47.85 1.81 -45.43
N ASN A 209 48.09 0.67 -44.83
CA ASN A 209 47.13 -0.42 -44.87
C ASN A 209 45.81 -0.01 -44.13
N PRO A 210 44.62 -0.12 -44.77
CA PRO A 210 43.34 0.24 -44.16
C PRO A 210 43.02 -0.54 -42.89
N LEU A 211 43.65 -1.68 -42.69
CA LEU A 211 43.55 -2.48 -41.44
C LEU A 211 44.02 -1.69 -40.21
N THR A 212 44.85 -0.63 -40.37
CA THR A 212 45.26 0.26 -39.28
C THR A 212 44.04 0.98 -38.67
N GLY A 213 43.08 1.39 -39.47
CA GLY A 213 41.82 2.01 -39.00
C GLY A 213 40.97 1.02 -38.18
N GLN A 214 40.91 -0.23 -38.65
CA GLN A 214 40.16 -1.29 -37.89
C GLN A 214 40.85 -1.62 -36.57
N LEU A 215 42.19 -1.69 -36.55
CA LEU A 215 42.96 -1.93 -35.34
C LEU A 215 42.73 -0.82 -34.30
N ASN A 216 42.74 0.43 -34.72
CA ASN A 216 42.46 1.55 -33.81
C ASN A 216 41.03 1.52 -33.27
N ALA A 217 40.03 1.26 -34.14
CA ALA A 217 38.64 1.13 -33.74
C ALA A 217 38.43 -0.03 -32.70
N ASN A 218 39.07 -1.17 -32.97
CA ASN A 218 39.04 -2.31 -32.03
C ASN A 218 39.67 -1.94 -30.67
N ASN A 219 40.79 -1.23 -30.68
CA ASN A 219 41.45 -0.81 -29.43
C ASN A 219 40.60 0.19 -28.64
N GLU A 220 39.91 1.12 -29.27
CA GLU A 220 38.96 2.03 -28.63
C GLU A 220 37.78 1.23 -28.02
N GLN A 221 37.28 0.25 -28.75
CA GLN A 221 36.16 -0.58 -28.27
C GLN A 221 36.58 -1.50 -27.09
N ILE A 222 37.82 -2.00 -27.12
CA ILE A 222 38.39 -2.74 -25.95
C ILE A 222 38.44 -1.87 -24.71
N GLN A 223 38.88 -0.60 -24.83
CA GLN A 223 38.90 0.33 -23.70
C GLN A 223 37.50 0.62 -23.18
N LEU A 224 36.52 0.80 -24.07
CA LEU A 224 35.11 0.98 -23.67
C LEU A 224 34.59 -0.22 -22.89
N TYR A 225 34.81 -1.43 -23.38
CA TYR A 225 34.39 -2.67 -22.67
C TYR A 225 35.13 -2.85 -21.35
N GLN A 226 36.40 -2.51 -21.24
CA GLN A 226 37.15 -2.54 -19.98
C GLN A 226 36.54 -1.57 -18.94
N ASN A 227 36.22 -0.35 -19.36
CA ASN A 227 35.58 0.65 -18.49
C ASN A 227 34.19 0.19 -18.05
N GLN A 228 33.38 -0.37 -18.96
CA GLN A 228 32.07 -0.92 -18.62
C GLN A 228 32.18 -2.10 -17.63
N LEU A 229 33.17 -2.96 -17.84
CA LEU A 229 33.41 -4.10 -16.95
C LEU A 229 33.78 -3.65 -15.54
N GLU A 230 34.60 -2.62 -15.41
CA GLU A 230 34.99 -2.06 -14.12
C GLU A 230 33.79 -1.41 -13.41
N GLN A 231 32.97 -0.65 -14.13
CA GLN A 231 31.72 -0.08 -13.61
C GLN A 231 30.77 -1.18 -13.10
N LEU A 232 30.56 -2.22 -13.91
CA LEU A 232 29.71 -3.35 -13.52
C LEU A 232 30.24 -4.09 -12.28
N ARG A 233 31.54 -4.24 -12.16
CA ARG A 233 32.18 -4.82 -10.96
C ARG A 233 32.01 -3.96 -9.73
N GLN A 234 32.08 -2.65 -9.89
CA GLN A 234 31.86 -1.70 -8.80
C GLN A 234 30.38 -1.68 -8.36
N ASP A 235 29.44 -1.60 -9.32
CA ASP A 235 28.01 -1.69 -9.07
C ASP A 235 27.63 -3.01 -8.38
N LYS A 236 28.25 -4.13 -8.80
CA LYS A 236 28.07 -5.43 -8.18
C LYS A 236 28.49 -5.45 -6.69
N LYS A 237 29.56 -4.75 -6.31
CA LYS A 237 30.00 -4.65 -4.91
C LYS A 237 29.01 -3.84 -4.06
N GLU A 238 28.40 -2.82 -4.65
CA GLU A 238 27.49 -1.92 -3.94
C GLU A 238 26.04 -2.43 -3.89
N ILE A 239 25.69 -3.47 -4.69
CA ILE A 239 24.30 -3.89 -4.86
C ILE A 239 23.64 -4.31 -3.57
N ALA A 240 24.37 -5.01 -2.69
CA ALA A 240 23.84 -5.48 -1.41
C ALA A 240 23.45 -4.30 -0.52
N GLY A 241 24.29 -3.28 -0.42
CA GLY A 241 23.99 -2.06 0.33
C GLY A 241 22.80 -1.31 -0.26
N LYS A 242 22.77 -1.10 -1.58
CA LYS A 242 21.66 -0.41 -2.25
C LYS A 242 20.31 -1.13 -2.07
N VAL A 243 20.29 -2.47 -2.13
CA VAL A 243 19.07 -3.26 -1.90
C VAL A 243 18.64 -3.17 -0.44
N THR A 244 19.57 -3.23 0.50
CA THR A 244 19.30 -3.11 1.93
C THR A 244 18.68 -1.74 2.24
N ASP A 245 19.31 -0.67 1.78
CA ASP A 245 18.82 0.70 1.99
C ASP A 245 17.43 0.91 1.32
N GLU A 246 17.24 0.37 0.13
CA GLU A 246 15.96 0.45 -0.59
C GLU A 246 14.83 -0.23 0.20
N ILE A 247 15.06 -1.42 0.76
CA ILE A 247 14.03 -2.17 1.47
C ILE A 247 13.80 -1.61 2.87
N HIS A 248 14.84 -1.20 3.58
CA HIS A 248 14.69 -0.61 4.91
C HIS A 248 14.07 0.79 4.91
N SER A 249 14.26 1.57 3.85
CA SER A 249 13.64 2.90 3.72
C SER A 249 12.14 2.87 3.42
N ARG A 250 11.58 1.72 3.03
CA ARG A 250 10.14 1.59 2.78
C ARG A 250 9.37 1.63 4.10
N PRO A 251 8.36 2.51 4.23
CA PRO A 251 7.51 2.52 5.42
C PRO A 251 6.76 1.19 5.53
N VAL A 252 6.58 0.73 6.76
CA VAL A 252 5.77 -0.47 7.04
C VAL A 252 4.31 -0.14 6.84
N GLY A 253 3.63 -0.89 5.98
CA GLY A 253 2.21 -0.70 5.71
C GLY A 253 1.31 -1.49 6.67
N PHE A 254 0.04 -1.06 6.82
CA PHE A 254 -0.95 -1.76 7.63
C PHE A 254 -1.09 -3.25 7.27
N ILE A 255 -1.09 -3.58 5.98
CA ILE A 255 -1.23 -4.97 5.51
C ILE A 255 -0.01 -5.80 5.89
N GLU A 256 1.20 -5.24 5.79
CA GLU A 256 2.46 -5.90 6.17
C GLU A 256 2.47 -6.21 7.68
N GLU A 257 2.01 -5.26 8.52
CA GLU A 257 1.85 -5.48 9.96
C GLU A 257 0.77 -6.53 10.27
N LEU A 258 -0.36 -6.51 9.56
CA LEU A 258 -1.44 -7.48 9.75
C LEU A 258 -1.00 -8.90 9.40
N GLU A 259 -0.29 -9.08 8.29
CA GLU A 259 0.29 -10.38 7.92
C GLU A 259 1.31 -10.88 8.97
N ALA A 260 2.18 -9.98 9.44
CA ALA A 260 3.14 -10.32 10.50
C ALA A 260 2.42 -10.70 11.81
N THR A 261 1.36 -9.97 12.19
CA THR A 261 0.51 -10.29 13.35
C THR A 261 -0.10 -11.68 13.23
N LEU A 262 -0.71 -12.00 12.07
CA LEU A 262 -1.29 -13.32 11.83
C LEU A 262 -0.22 -14.44 11.89
N LYS A 263 0.99 -14.17 11.41
CA LYS A 263 2.10 -15.11 11.49
C LYS A 263 2.57 -15.33 12.94
N VAL A 264 2.69 -14.27 13.74
CA VAL A 264 3.01 -14.35 15.18
C VAL A 264 1.94 -15.14 15.93
N VAL A 265 0.66 -14.83 15.69
CA VAL A 265 -0.47 -15.52 16.32
C VAL A 265 -0.54 -16.99 15.92
N SER A 266 -0.31 -17.33 14.64
CA SER A 266 -0.36 -18.72 14.16
C SER A 266 0.82 -19.57 14.60
N ASN A 267 2.00 -18.98 14.80
CA ASN A 267 3.20 -19.70 15.21
C ASN A 267 3.25 -20.05 16.71
N SER A 268 2.52 -19.28 17.55
CA SER A 268 2.53 -19.47 19.00
C SER A 268 1.14 -19.81 19.52
N TRP A 269 1.00 -20.99 20.16
CA TRP A 269 -0.25 -21.38 20.83
C TRP A 269 -0.67 -20.35 21.89
N ILE A 270 0.28 -19.78 22.61
CA ILE A 270 0.01 -18.80 23.66
C ILE A 270 -0.56 -17.52 23.04
N SER A 271 0.04 -17.03 21.95
CA SER A 271 -0.45 -15.86 21.22
C SER A 271 -1.84 -16.08 20.64
N LEU A 272 -2.11 -17.30 20.11
CA LEU A 272 -3.42 -17.69 19.59
C LEU A 272 -4.50 -17.66 20.70
N VAL A 273 -4.21 -18.26 21.86
CA VAL A 273 -5.13 -18.25 23.00
C VAL A 273 -5.41 -16.83 23.46
N PHE A 274 -4.37 -16.00 23.56
CA PHE A 274 -4.53 -14.60 23.94
C PHE A 274 -5.40 -13.83 22.94
N TYR A 275 -5.16 -13.99 21.64
CA TYR A 275 -6.00 -13.42 20.59
C TYR A 275 -7.48 -13.80 20.73
N ILE A 276 -7.77 -15.10 20.93
CA ILE A 276 -9.14 -15.59 21.08
C ILE A 276 -9.80 -14.99 22.34
N VAL A 277 -9.08 -14.92 23.46
CA VAL A 277 -9.59 -14.34 24.71
C VAL A 277 -9.91 -12.85 24.52
N LEU A 278 -9.01 -12.09 23.89
CA LEU A 278 -9.21 -10.67 23.62
C LEU A 278 -10.38 -10.45 22.66
N PHE A 279 -10.46 -11.22 21.59
CA PHE A 279 -11.57 -11.17 20.63
C PHE A 279 -12.92 -11.46 21.31
N CYS A 280 -13.00 -12.52 22.13
CA CYS A 280 -14.19 -12.85 22.90
C CYS A 280 -14.56 -11.70 23.87
N PHE A 281 -13.58 -11.16 24.58
CA PHE A 281 -13.80 -10.05 25.50
C PHE A 281 -14.38 -8.83 24.79
N LEU A 282 -13.81 -8.43 23.66
CA LEU A 282 -14.33 -7.32 22.86
C LEU A 282 -15.73 -7.62 22.30
N THR A 283 -15.97 -8.85 21.85
CA THR A 283 -17.30 -9.27 21.38
C THR A 283 -18.34 -9.16 22.51
N PHE A 284 -18.01 -9.58 23.73
CA PHE A 284 -18.91 -9.42 24.89
C PHE A 284 -19.17 -7.95 25.20
N LEU A 285 -18.16 -7.10 25.15
CA LEU A 285 -18.34 -5.65 25.35
C LEU A 285 -19.25 -5.04 24.28
N GLU A 286 -19.06 -5.39 23.01
CA GLU A 286 -19.90 -4.92 21.89
C GLU A 286 -21.37 -5.37 22.03
N LEU A 287 -21.58 -6.59 22.49
CA LEU A 287 -22.93 -7.11 22.70
C LEU A 287 -23.55 -6.67 24.03
N PHE A 288 -22.76 -6.06 24.92
CA PHE A 288 -23.23 -5.71 26.28
C PHE A 288 -24.41 -4.74 26.26
N VAL A 289 -24.38 -3.70 25.44
CA VAL A 289 -25.50 -2.75 25.29
C VAL A 289 -26.76 -3.46 24.78
N LEU A 290 -26.61 -4.34 23.80
CA LEU A 290 -27.73 -5.15 23.28
C LEU A 290 -28.29 -6.07 24.33
N THR A 291 -27.45 -6.73 25.12
CA THR A 291 -27.83 -7.66 26.19
C THR A 291 -28.61 -6.93 27.29
N ILE A 292 -28.16 -5.74 27.70
CA ILE A 292 -28.90 -4.90 28.67
C ILE A 292 -30.28 -4.54 28.12
N LYS A 293 -30.37 -4.16 26.85
CA LYS A 293 -31.66 -3.78 26.26
C LYS A 293 -32.62 -4.95 26.09
N MET A 294 -32.11 -6.12 25.71
CA MET A 294 -32.92 -7.30 25.46
C MET A 294 -33.23 -8.13 26.75
N GLY A 295 -32.31 -8.11 27.71
CA GLY A 295 -32.38 -8.90 28.91
C GLY A 295 -33.31 -8.30 29.98
N ASP A 296 -33.49 -6.98 30.02
CA ASP A 296 -34.42 -6.33 30.94
C ASP A 296 -35.86 -6.40 30.38
N SER A 297 -36.83 -6.65 31.24
CA SER A 297 -38.25 -6.49 30.89
C SER A 297 -38.54 -5.06 30.47
N LYS A 298 -39.53 -4.85 29.61
CA LYS A 298 -39.94 -3.49 29.17
C LYS A 298 -40.13 -2.60 30.42
N CYS A 299 -39.39 -1.50 30.45
CA CYS A 299 -39.53 -0.53 31.52
C CYS A 299 -40.70 0.42 31.24
N ASP A 300 -41.10 1.20 32.24
CA ASP A 300 -42.20 2.16 32.15
C ASP A 300 -42.00 3.12 30.98
N TYR A 301 -40.76 3.54 30.69
CA TYR A 301 -40.42 4.39 29.57
C TYR A 301 -40.82 3.74 28.25
N ASP A 302 -40.40 2.50 28.00
CA ASP A 302 -40.72 1.77 26.75
C ASP A 302 -42.25 1.55 26.61
N LEU A 303 -42.94 1.26 27.74
CA LEU A 303 -44.40 1.10 27.73
C LEU A 303 -45.14 2.41 27.45
N ILE A 304 -44.70 3.53 28.01
CA ILE A 304 -45.27 4.86 27.74
C ILE A 304 -45.10 5.20 26.25
N VAL A 305 -43.91 5.05 25.71
CA VAL A 305 -43.62 5.35 24.30
C VAL A 305 -44.44 4.43 23.37
N GLU A 306 -44.53 3.14 23.66
CA GLU A 306 -45.35 2.17 22.90
C GLU A 306 -46.84 2.51 22.92
N ASN A 307 -47.37 2.88 24.10
CA ASN A 307 -48.76 3.30 24.24
C ASN A 307 -49.05 4.60 23.52
N GLN A 308 -48.18 5.61 23.58
CA GLN A 308 -48.32 6.87 22.83
C GLN A 308 -48.32 6.60 21.34
N LEU A 309 -47.50 5.69 20.83
CA LEU A 309 -47.45 5.32 19.43
C LEU A 309 -48.72 4.59 18.99
N LYS A 310 -49.27 3.68 19.80
CA LYS A 310 -50.53 2.98 19.51
C LYS A 310 -51.73 3.94 19.49
N LEU A 311 -51.84 4.82 20.50
CA LEU A 311 -52.90 5.82 20.55
C LEU A 311 -52.84 6.75 19.33
N LYS A 312 -51.67 7.23 18.96
CA LYS A 312 -51.50 8.12 17.81
C LYS A 312 -51.84 7.43 16.50
N LYS A 313 -51.49 6.13 16.37
CA LYS A 313 -51.87 5.31 15.22
C LYS A 313 -53.39 5.17 15.10
N ASN A 314 -54.07 4.80 16.21
CA ASN A 314 -55.51 4.65 16.24
C ASN A 314 -56.26 5.97 15.88
N LEU A 315 -55.77 7.09 16.41
CA LEU A 315 -56.30 8.42 16.05
C LEU A 315 -56.14 8.73 14.58
N MET A 316 -54.97 8.42 13.98
CA MET A 316 -54.73 8.61 12.53
C MET A 316 -55.65 7.72 11.70
N ASP A 317 -55.84 6.46 12.06
CA ASP A 317 -56.72 5.52 11.37
C ASP A 317 -58.19 5.99 11.45
N GLN A 318 -58.66 6.46 12.62
CA GLN A 318 -59.97 7.07 12.76
C GLN A 318 -60.19 8.32 11.93
N THR A 319 -59.16 9.20 11.90
CA THR A 319 -59.21 10.41 11.08
C THR A 319 -59.23 10.08 9.59
N ALA A 320 -58.46 9.10 9.14
CA ALA A 320 -58.47 8.64 7.76
C ALA A 320 -59.82 8.04 7.36
N GLN A 321 -60.46 7.24 8.24
CA GLN A 321 -61.78 6.69 8.02
C GLN A 321 -62.87 7.78 7.92
N SER A 322 -62.85 8.76 8.83
CA SER A 322 -63.79 9.89 8.81
C SER A 322 -63.65 10.75 7.54
N MET A 323 -62.41 10.97 7.06
CA MET A 323 -62.17 11.67 5.79
C MET A 323 -62.69 10.88 4.58
N MET A 324 -62.53 9.55 4.54
CA MET A 324 -63.05 8.71 3.47
C MET A 324 -64.60 8.71 3.44
N VAL A 325 -65.24 8.69 4.59
CA VAL A 325 -66.73 8.79 4.67
C VAL A 325 -67.23 10.15 4.17
N ASN A 326 -66.52 11.24 4.52
CA ASN A 326 -66.89 12.57 4.05
C ASN A 326 -66.62 12.83 2.56
N ILE A 327 -65.78 12.05 1.89
CA ILE A 327 -65.54 12.13 0.44
C ILE A 327 -66.54 11.26 -0.34
N ALA A 328 -67.16 10.29 0.31
CA ALA A 328 -68.11 9.35 -0.31
C ALA A 328 -69.61 9.83 -0.24
N VAL A 329 -69.85 10.94 0.45
CA VAL A 329 -71.13 11.68 0.48
C VAL A 329 -71.04 12.92 -0.40
#